data_fca3c4eade094d34b0a76d19055d1d24
#
_entry.id   fca3c4eade094d34b0a76d19055d1d24
#
_cell.length_a   1.000
_cell.length_b   1.000
_cell.length_c   1.000
_cell.angle_alpha   90.00
_cell.angle_beta   90.00
_cell.angle_gamma   90.00
#
_symmetry.space_group_name_H-M   'P 1'
#
loop_
_entity.id
_entity.type
_entity.pdbx_description
1 polymer ?
#
loop_
_entity_poly.entity_id
_entity_poly.type
_entity_poly.pdbx_seq_one_letter_code
_entity_poly.pdbx_strand_id
1 'polypeptide(L)'
;EMCIRDSMDNIVLGKHSGKHAFAARLKEMGYELPDEELARCFEEFKVLCDKKKNVTDQDILAIVTHSTTTDDAEVDGYKLMWFAVHTSNMTTSTSVVRLELDGQQFEAVCSGDGPVDAAFEAIDQIIRPVEHSFDLYRINSISPGKDTMGDVSVKLSCDNRTFSGRGLHTNIVEASVRAYISAMNKLRAYAARRAKGEV
;
A
#
# COMPACT_ATOMS: atom_id res chain seq x y z
N GLU A 1 24.98 41.88 -10.67
CA GLU A 1 24.55 40.98 -9.58
C GLU A 1 23.06 40.81 -9.69
N MET A 2 22.67 39.73 -10.29
CA MET A 2 21.27 39.40 -10.54
C MET A 2 20.90 38.23 -9.63
N CYS A 3 20.29 38.55 -8.48
CA CYS A 3 19.72 37.58 -7.58
C CYS A 3 18.52 36.92 -8.28
N ILE A 4 18.72 35.73 -8.80
CA ILE A 4 17.62 34.85 -9.19
C ILE A 4 17.01 34.37 -7.87
N ARG A 5 15.93 35.02 -7.47
CA ARG A 5 15.03 34.48 -6.45
C ARG A 5 14.29 33.31 -7.09
N ASP A 6 14.75 32.14 -6.71
CA ASP A 6 13.99 30.91 -6.87
C ASP A 6 12.78 30.96 -5.91
N SER A 7 11.72 31.64 -6.34
CA SER A 7 10.43 31.52 -5.71
C SER A 7 9.73 30.31 -6.32
N MET A 8 10.15 29.12 -5.93
CA MET A 8 9.23 27.98 -5.97
C MET A 8 8.14 28.29 -4.95
N ASP A 9 7.01 28.80 -5.45
CA ASP A 9 5.76 28.84 -4.71
C ASP A 9 5.36 27.38 -4.42
N ASN A 10 5.89 26.84 -3.33
CA ASN A 10 5.44 25.58 -2.77
C ASN A 10 4.02 25.81 -2.24
N ILE A 11 3.03 25.63 -3.11
CA ILE A 11 1.62 25.55 -2.70
C ILE A 11 1.54 24.31 -1.81
N VAL A 12 1.61 24.52 -0.51
CA VAL A 12 1.43 23.44 0.47
C VAL A 12 -0.04 23.06 0.46
N LEU A 13 -0.35 21.96 -0.21
CA LEU A 13 -1.68 21.37 -0.17
C LEU A 13 -1.90 20.77 1.24
N GLY A 14 -3.08 21.00 1.80
CA GLY A 14 -3.44 20.55 3.13
C GLY A 14 -4.89 20.10 3.23
N LYS A 15 -5.35 19.81 4.45
CA LYS A 15 -6.69 19.30 4.77
C LYS A 15 -7.85 20.06 4.11
N HIS A 16 -7.70 21.39 3.91
CA HIS A 16 -8.73 22.25 3.32
C HIS A 16 -8.61 22.40 1.79
N SER A 17 -7.60 21.79 1.17
CA SER A 17 -7.44 21.85 -0.28
C SER A 17 -8.53 21.03 -0.97
N GLY A 18 -9.21 21.62 -1.94
CA GLY A 18 -10.23 20.96 -2.74
C GLY A 18 -9.64 20.11 -3.87
N LYS A 19 -10.47 19.25 -4.49
CA LYS A 19 -10.09 18.40 -5.64
C LYS A 19 -9.49 19.21 -6.80
N HIS A 20 -9.98 20.43 -7.06
CA HIS A 20 -9.46 21.31 -8.10
C HIS A 20 -8.02 21.76 -7.81
N ALA A 21 -7.70 22.13 -6.57
CA ALA A 21 -6.35 22.52 -6.20
C ALA A 21 -5.36 21.34 -6.29
N PHE A 22 -5.81 20.14 -5.90
CA PHE A 22 -5.04 18.91 -6.06
C PHE A 22 -4.78 18.59 -7.53
N ALA A 23 -5.80 18.66 -8.39
CA ALA A 23 -5.67 18.46 -9.83
C ALA A 23 -4.73 19.49 -10.48
N ALA A 24 -4.83 20.76 -10.10
CA ALA A 24 -3.96 21.83 -10.59
C ALA A 24 -2.49 21.53 -10.22
N ARG A 25 -2.23 21.10 -8.99
CA ARG A 25 -0.88 20.74 -8.55
C ARG A 25 -0.31 19.54 -9.31
N LEU A 26 -1.13 18.50 -9.54
CA LEU A 26 -0.73 17.38 -10.38
C LEU A 26 -0.35 17.80 -11.79
N LYS A 27 -1.13 18.69 -12.38
CA LYS A 27 -0.85 19.24 -13.72
C LYS A 27 0.45 20.06 -13.77
N GLU A 28 0.73 20.86 -12.73
CA GLU A 28 2.02 21.56 -12.58
C GLU A 28 3.20 20.59 -12.49
N MET A 29 3.00 19.43 -11.86
CA MET A 29 3.98 18.36 -11.75
C MET A 29 4.06 17.49 -13.03
N GLY A 30 3.27 17.77 -14.06
CA GLY A 30 3.28 17.07 -15.34
C GLY A 30 2.41 15.81 -15.38
N TYR A 31 1.50 15.63 -14.44
CA TYR A 31 0.58 14.48 -14.40
C TYR A 31 -0.84 14.89 -14.78
N GLU A 32 -1.39 14.24 -15.79
CA GLU A 32 -2.80 14.33 -16.15
C GLU A 32 -3.46 12.96 -15.94
N LEU A 33 -4.42 12.89 -15.01
CA LEU A 33 -5.12 11.67 -14.66
C LEU A 33 -6.56 11.71 -15.15
N PRO A 34 -7.15 10.60 -15.56
CA PRO A 34 -8.58 10.47 -15.77
C PRO A 34 -9.37 10.82 -14.50
N ASP A 35 -10.62 11.28 -14.65
CA ASP A 35 -11.44 11.75 -13.51
C ASP A 35 -11.64 10.70 -12.41
N GLU A 36 -11.71 9.41 -12.76
CA GLU A 36 -11.87 8.32 -11.83
C GLU A 36 -10.59 8.08 -11.00
N GLU A 37 -9.43 8.08 -11.66
CA GLU A 37 -8.13 7.94 -10.99
C GLU A 37 -7.83 9.17 -10.12
N LEU A 38 -8.13 10.37 -10.64
CA LEU A 38 -8.01 11.61 -9.87
C LEU A 38 -8.87 11.58 -8.61
N ALA A 39 -10.08 11.02 -8.68
CA ALA A 39 -10.94 10.89 -7.51
C ALA A 39 -10.34 9.94 -6.46
N ARG A 40 -9.82 8.78 -6.87
CA ARG A 40 -9.14 7.83 -5.96
C ARG A 40 -7.91 8.45 -5.32
N CYS A 41 -7.02 9.04 -6.11
CA CYS A 41 -5.83 9.74 -5.59
C CYS A 41 -6.19 10.85 -4.61
N PHE A 42 -7.28 11.59 -4.87
CA PHE A 42 -7.73 12.65 -3.99
C PHE A 42 -8.26 12.13 -2.64
N GLU A 43 -8.96 11.01 -2.62
CA GLU A 43 -9.39 10.36 -1.36
C GLU A 43 -8.19 9.88 -0.53
N GLU A 44 -7.20 9.26 -1.16
CA GLU A 44 -5.95 8.87 -0.48
C GLU A 44 -5.19 10.09 0.06
N PHE A 45 -5.13 11.17 -0.73
CA PHE A 45 -4.56 12.45 -0.32
C PHE A 45 -5.29 13.02 0.92
N LYS A 46 -6.62 12.95 0.97
CA LYS A 46 -7.41 13.39 2.13
C LYS A 46 -7.08 12.60 3.38
N VAL A 47 -7.03 11.27 3.27
CA VAL A 47 -6.64 10.37 4.37
C VAL A 47 -5.22 10.70 4.86
N LEU A 48 -4.32 11.02 3.94
CA LEU A 48 -2.96 11.43 4.29
C LEU A 48 -2.94 12.78 5.03
N CYS A 49 -3.71 13.77 4.59
CA CYS A 49 -3.81 15.08 5.25
C CYS A 49 -4.37 15.00 6.69
N ASP A 50 -5.14 13.96 7.01
CA ASP A 50 -5.61 13.74 8.37
C ASP A 50 -4.52 13.14 9.29
N LYS A 51 -3.55 12.44 8.71
CA LYS A 51 -2.45 11.76 9.44
C LYS A 51 -1.15 12.55 9.43
N LYS A 52 -0.91 13.36 8.40
CA LYS A 52 0.31 14.11 8.17
C LYS A 52 0.03 15.61 8.12
N LYS A 53 0.74 16.38 8.95
CA LYS A 53 0.54 17.83 9.07
C LYS A 53 0.94 18.60 7.81
N ASN A 54 2.02 18.22 7.16
CA ASN A 54 2.53 18.83 5.94
C ASN A 54 2.71 17.77 4.87
N VAL A 55 1.89 17.81 3.83
CA VAL A 55 2.00 16.90 2.68
C VAL A 55 2.94 17.55 1.66
N THR A 56 3.93 16.78 1.20
CA THR A 56 4.93 17.21 0.21
C THR A 56 4.57 16.74 -1.18
N ASP A 57 5.19 17.32 -2.21
CA ASP A 57 5.05 16.86 -3.59
C ASP A 57 5.48 15.40 -3.77
N GLN A 58 6.48 14.96 -3.00
CA GLN A 58 6.91 13.56 -3.02
C GLN A 58 5.82 12.61 -2.50
N ASP A 59 5.06 13.03 -1.50
CA ASP A 59 3.91 12.25 -1.00
C ASP A 59 2.80 12.16 -2.06
N ILE A 60 2.53 13.27 -2.75
CA ILE A 60 1.54 13.32 -3.85
C ILE A 60 1.98 12.40 -4.98
N LEU A 61 3.25 12.49 -5.40
CA LEU A 61 3.83 11.63 -6.43
C LEU A 61 3.75 10.16 -6.05
N ALA A 62 4.01 9.82 -4.78
CA ALA A 62 3.92 8.46 -4.30
C ALA A 62 2.48 7.91 -4.41
N ILE A 63 1.48 8.70 -4.03
CA ILE A 63 0.06 8.35 -4.18
C ILE A 63 -0.26 8.09 -5.66
N VAL A 64 0.08 9.03 -6.55
CA VAL A 64 -0.19 8.90 -7.99
C VAL A 64 0.53 7.69 -8.58
N THR A 65 1.83 7.53 -8.30
CA THR A 65 2.60 6.38 -8.80
C THR A 65 2.06 5.06 -8.24
N HIS A 66 1.61 5.04 -6.99
CA HIS A 66 0.95 3.88 -6.41
C HIS A 66 -0.35 3.55 -7.14
N SER A 67 -1.20 4.53 -7.38
CA SER A 67 -2.49 4.35 -8.06
C SER A 67 -2.37 3.99 -9.54
N THR A 68 -1.31 4.48 -10.24
CA THR A 68 -1.09 4.22 -11.67
C THR A 68 -0.23 2.99 -11.96
N THR A 69 0.67 2.59 -11.05
CA THR A 69 1.49 1.37 -11.21
C THR A 69 0.83 0.12 -10.66
N THR A 70 -0.23 0.29 -9.89
CA THR A 70 -1.15 -0.80 -9.65
C THR A 70 -1.91 -1.04 -10.96
N ASP A 71 -1.35 -1.86 -11.86
CA ASP A 71 -2.11 -2.74 -12.74
C ASP A 71 -2.95 -3.71 -11.87
N ASP A 72 -3.44 -3.22 -10.76
CA ASP A 72 -4.54 -3.73 -10.00
C ASP A 72 -5.84 -3.31 -10.75
N ALA A 73 -6.00 -3.80 -11.98
CA ALA A 73 -7.33 -4.26 -12.34
C ALA A 73 -7.78 -4.99 -11.07
N GLU A 74 -8.83 -4.51 -10.40
CA GLU A 74 -9.34 -5.08 -9.16
C GLU A 74 -9.30 -6.60 -9.30
N VAL A 75 -8.19 -7.20 -8.85
CA VAL A 75 -8.09 -8.64 -8.78
C VAL A 75 -9.07 -8.96 -7.68
N ASP A 76 -10.21 -9.49 -8.08
CA ASP A 76 -11.24 -9.98 -7.17
C ASP A 76 -10.54 -10.81 -6.10
N GLY A 77 -10.39 -10.25 -4.90
CA GLY A 77 -9.49 -10.80 -3.91
C GLY A 77 -9.81 -10.34 -2.49
N TYR A 78 -9.01 -10.81 -1.57
CA TYR A 78 -9.13 -10.45 -0.17
C TYR A 78 -8.90 -8.95 0.04
N LYS A 79 -9.76 -8.33 0.82
CA LYS A 79 -9.67 -6.93 1.26
C LYS A 79 -9.36 -6.89 2.74
N LEU A 80 -8.42 -6.03 3.13
CA LEU A 80 -8.12 -5.79 4.55
C LEU A 80 -9.28 -5.01 5.19
N MET A 81 -9.92 -5.63 6.20
CA MET A 81 -10.93 -4.95 7.01
C MET A 81 -10.29 -4.21 8.18
N TRP A 82 -9.53 -4.92 8.98
CA TRP A 82 -8.72 -4.38 10.07
C TRP A 82 -7.66 -5.38 10.52
N PHE A 83 -6.69 -4.89 11.26
CA PHE A 83 -5.70 -5.70 11.94
C PHE A 83 -5.32 -5.07 13.29
N ALA A 84 -4.84 -5.90 14.19
CA ALA A 84 -4.21 -5.47 15.43
C ALA A 84 -2.90 -6.24 15.62
N VAL A 85 -1.86 -5.54 16.05
CA VAL A 85 -0.56 -6.15 16.34
C VAL A 85 -0.12 -5.77 17.74
N HIS A 86 0.24 -6.78 18.52
CA HIS A 86 0.84 -6.63 19.83
C HIS A 86 2.30 -7.06 19.76
N THR A 87 3.22 -6.16 20.07
CA THR A 87 4.65 -6.44 20.00
C THR A 87 5.39 -5.85 21.19
N SER A 88 6.38 -6.54 21.68
CA SER A 88 7.30 -6.07 22.70
C SER A 88 8.68 -6.71 22.51
N ASN A 89 9.68 -6.23 23.24
CA ASN A 89 11.01 -6.84 23.26
C ASN A 89 11.12 -8.02 24.24
N MET A 90 10.04 -8.36 24.95
CA MET A 90 10.00 -9.39 26.00
C MET A 90 9.14 -10.59 25.64
N THR A 91 8.23 -10.42 24.69
CA THR A 91 7.26 -11.44 24.29
C THR A 91 7.22 -11.59 22.78
N THR A 92 6.87 -12.76 22.30
CA THR A 92 6.58 -13.03 20.89
C THR A 92 5.51 -12.08 20.39
N SER A 93 5.71 -11.52 19.21
CA SER A 93 4.69 -10.66 18.57
C SER A 93 3.46 -11.47 18.21
N THR A 94 2.28 -10.85 18.36
CA THR A 94 1.00 -11.49 18.04
C THR A 94 0.20 -10.54 17.15
N SER A 95 -0.43 -11.07 16.12
CA SER A 95 -1.31 -10.32 15.23
C SER A 95 -2.67 -10.97 15.12
N VAL A 96 -3.71 -10.13 15.04
CA VAL A 96 -5.06 -10.50 14.60
C VAL A 96 -5.30 -9.79 13.27
N VAL A 97 -5.68 -10.53 12.25
CA VAL A 97 -6.00 -9.97 10.93
C VAL A 97 -7.40 -10.40 10.53
N ARG A 98 -8.21 -9.45 10.05
CA ARG A 98 -9.51 -9.73 9.45
C ARG A 98 -9.51 -9.30 8.00
N LEU A 99 -9.82 -10.25 7.12
CA LEU A 99 -9.97 -10.04 5.67
C LEU A 99 -11.41 -10.30 5.26
N GLU A 100 -11.80 -9.72 4.14
CA GLU A 100 -13.07 -9.96 3.47
C GLU A 100 -12.83 -10.47 2.05
N LEU A 101 -13.60 -11.46 1.63
CA LEU A 101 -13.66 -11.97 0.27
C LEU A 101 -15.13 -12.25 -0.07
N ASP A 102 -15.64 -11.67 -1.14
CA ASP A 102 -17.03 -11.86 -1.64
C ASP A 102 -18.09 -11.62 -0.55
N GLY A 103 -17.88 -10.61 0.32
CA GLY A 103 -18.78 -10.27 1.42
C GLY A 103 -18.65 -11.19 2.64
N GLN A 104 -17.83 -12.22 2.58
CA GLN A 104 -17.53 -13.10 3.71
C GLN A 104 -16.27 -12.66 4.46
N GLN A 105 -16.35 -12.57 5.78
CA GLN A 105 -15.24 -12.18 6.63
C GLN A 105 -14.51 -13.39 7.20
N PHE A 106 -13.19 -13.30 7.21
CA PHE A 106 -12.27 -14.30 7.75
C PHE A 106 -11.34 -13.64 8.74
N GLU A 107 -11.07 -14.30 9.84
CA GLU A 107 -10.18 -13.80 10.89
C GLU A 107 -9.20 -14.87 11.33
N ALA A 108 -7.96 -14.48 11.55
CA ALA A 108 -6.94 -15.35 12.12
C ALA A 108 -6.07 -14.62 13.13
N VAL A 109 -5.52 -15.37 14.05
CA VAL A 109 -4.60 -14.90 15.08
C VAL A 109 -3.34 -15.74 15.01
N CYS A 110 -2.21 -15.09 14.76
CA CYS A 110 -0.91 -15.76 14.71
C CYS A 110 0.15 -15.04 15.54
N SER A 111 1.17 -15.75 15.91
CA SER A 111 2.39 -15.20 16.50
C SER A 111 3.53 -15.30 15.50
N GLY A 112 4.54 -14.43 15.65
CA GLY A 112 5.72 -14.40 14.82
C GLY A 112 6.89 -13.72 15.51
N ASP A 113 8.06 -13.71 14.88
CA ASP A 113 9.28 -13.13 15.41
C ASP A 113 9.18 -11.60 15.52
N GLY A 114 8.32 -10.98 14.70
CA GLY A 114 8.07 -9.55 14.70
C GLY A 114 6.64 -9.18 14.29
N PRO A 115 6.28 -7.89 14.38
CA PRO A 115 4.92 -7.42 14.09
C PRO A 115 4.47 -7.72 12.66
N VAL A 116 5.37 -7.64 11.70
CA VAL A 116 5.08 -7.90 10.28
C VAL A 116 4.96 -9.39 10.03
N ASP A 117 5.88 -10.19 10.58
CA ASP A 117 5.88 -11.63 10.47
C ASP A 117 4.59 -12.25 11.05
N ALA A 118 4.22 -11.87 12.27
CA ALA A 118 2.96 -12.30 12.87
C ALA A 118 1.73 -11.94 12.01
N ALA A 119 1.75 -10.77 11.34
CA ALA A 119 0.66 -10.36 10.46
C ALA A 119 0.63 -11.18 9.16
N PHE A 120 1.79 -11.49 8.57
CA PHE A 120 1.89 -12.31 7.37
C PHE A 120 1.43 -13.74 7.64
N GLU A 121 1.85 -14.34 8.75
CA GLU A 121 1.39 -15.66 9.18
C GLU A 121 -0.15 -15.72 9.36
N ALA A 122 -0.75 -14.65 9.92
CA ALA A 122 -2.20 -14.57 10.05
C ALA A 122 -2.90 -14.48 8.68
N ILE A 123 -2.32 -13.73 7.72
CA ILE A 123 -2.83 -13.64 6.35
C ILE A 123 -2.74 -15.01 5.67
N ASP A 124 -1.62 -15.71 5.79
CA ASP A 124 -1.41 -17.03 5.20
C ASP A 124 -2.38 -18.05 5.75
N GLN A 125 -2.68 -17.99 7.04
CA GLN A 125 -3.68 -18.85 7.65
C GLN A 125 -5.09 -18.64 7.06
N ILE A 126 -5.43 -17.39 6.66
CA ILE A 126 -6.71 -17.08 6.02
C ILE A 126 -6.71 -17.49 4.55
N ILE A 127 -5.71 -17.04 3.80
CA ILE A 127 -5.64 -17.18 2.33
C ILE A 127 -5.30 -18.63 1.93
N ARG A 128 -4.49 -19.32 2.75
CA ARG A 128 -3.96 -20.66 2.46
C ARG A 128 -3.37 -20.76 1.07
N PRO A 129 -2.32 -19.97 0.80
CA PRO A 129 -1.75 -19.86 -0.53
C PRO A 129 -1.14 -21.19 -1.00
N VAL A 130 -0.96 -21.31 -2.32
CA VAL A 130 -0.10 -22.34 -2.87
C VAL A 130 1.34 -22.13 -2.42
N GLU A 131 2.16 -23.18 -2.47
CA GLU A 131 3.58 -23.11 -2.14
C GLU A 131 4.26 -22.02 -3.00
N HIS A 132 4.96 -21.11 -2.35
CA HIS A 132 5.62 -19.97 -2.98
C HIS A 132 6.88 -19.58 -2.18
N SER A 133 7.77 -18.83 -2.82
CA SER A 133 8.95 -18.24 -2.18
C SER A 133 8.72 -16.76 -1.90
N PHE A 134 9.25 -16.30 -0.78
CA PHE A 134 9.26 -14.88 -0.42
C PHE A 134 10.60 -14.27 -0.86
N ASP A 135 10.61 -13.54 -1.99
CA ASP A 135 11.85 -13.12 -2.65
C ASP A 135 12.34 -11.75 -2.20
N LEU A 136 11.43 -10.83 -1.90
CA LEU A 136 11.79 -9.45 -1.56
C LEU A 136 10.80 -8.84 -0.59
N TYR A 137 11.36 -8.19 0.43
CA TYR A 137 10.66 -7.24 1.29
C TYR A 137 11.50 -5.97 1.36
N ARG A 138 10.97 -4.87 0.84
CA ARG A 138 11.67 -3.58 0.81
C ARG A 138 10.77 -2.50 1.39
N ILE A 139 11.37 -1.67 2.24
CA ILE A 139 10.73 -0.51 2.85
C ILE A 139 11.51 0.72 2.43
N ASN A 140 10.83 1.70 1.86
CA ASN A 140 11.38 3.01 1.54
C ASN A 140 10.61 4.10 2.29
N SER A 141 11.31 5.15 2.69
CA SER A 141 10.70 6.38 3.18
C SER A 141 10.44 7.31 2.00
N ILE A 142 9.24 7.86 1.88
CA ILE A 142 8.88 8.74 0.77
C ILE A 142 9.44 10.15 0.96
N SER A 143 9.34 10.68 2.17
CA SER A 143 9.74 12.04 2.50
C SER A 143 10.46 12.10 3.85
N PRO A 144 11.26 13.12 4.12
CA PRO A 144 11.87 13.29 5.43
C PRO A 144 10.81 13.63 6.49
N GLY A 145 11.07 13.25 7.76
CA GLY A 145 10.22 13.59 8.90
C GLY A 145 9.72 12.38 9.66
N LYS A 146 9.13 12.61 10.83
CA LYS A 146 8.60 11.55 11.70
C LYS A 146 7.27 10.97 11.19
N ASP A 147 6.55 11.74 10.39
CA ASP A 147 5.24 11.45 9.82
C ASP A 147 5.33 11.03 8.34
N THR A 148 6.52 10.62 7.89
CA THR A 148 6.72 10.14 6.52
C THR A 148 5.86 8.91 6.22
N MET A 149 5.46 8.78 4.95
CA MET A 149 4.87 7.53 4.47
C MET A 149 5.96 6.48 4.20
N GLY A 150 5.68 5.26 4.61
CA GLY A 150 6.42 4.08 4.17
C GLY A 150 5.83 3.53 2.88
N ASP A 151 6.69 3.37 1.89
CA ASP A 151 6.40 2.65 0.65
C ASP A 151 7.00 1.24 0.77
N VAL A 152 6.14 0.26 0.86
CA VAL A 152 6.52 -1.13 1.03
C VAL A 152 6.28 -1.90 -0.27
N SER A 153 7.30 -2.66 -0.68
CA SER A 153 7.20 -3.58 -1.81
C SER A 153 7.48 -5.00 -1.36
N VAL A 154 6.61 -5.91 -1.74
CA VAL A 154 6.74 -7.35 -1.54
C VAL A 154 6.82 -8.04 -2.90
N LYS A 155 7.69 -9.05 -3.01
CA LYS A 155 7.72 -9.95 -4.19
C LYS A 155 7.66 -11.39 -3.71
N LEU A 156 6.76 -12.13 -4.32
CA LEU A 156 6.58 -13.57 -4.13
C LEU A 156 6.86 -14.26 -5.47
N SER A 157 7.38 -15.46 -5.45
CA SER A 157 7.52 -16.27 -6.65
C SER A 157 6.88 -17.64 -6.52
N CYS A 158 6.27 -18.08 -7.61
CA CYS A 158 5.69 -19.40 -7.76
C CYS A 158 5.81 -19.81 -9.24
N ASP A 159 6.25 -21.04 -9.51
CA ASP A 159 6.39 -21.57 -10.89
C ASP A 159 7.18 -20.66 -11.84
N ASN A 160 8.32 -20.11 -11.40
CA ASN A 160 9.15 -19.15 -12.15
C ASN A 160 8.45 -17.84 -12.53
N ARG A 161 7.33 -17.50 -11.90
CA ARG A 161 6.64 -16.22 -12.05
C ARG A 161 6.72 -15.41 -10.75
N THR A 162 6.83 -14.10 -10.90
CA THR A 162 6.92 -13.17 -9.78
C THR A 162 5.61 -12.38 -9.64
N PHE A 163 5.13 -12.29 -8.41
CA PHE A 163 3.93 -11.55 -8.01
C PHE A 163 4.34 -10.43 -7.08
N SER A 164 4.17 -9.19 -7.53
CA SER A 164 4.57 -8.02 -6.75
C SER A 164 3.34 -7.35 -6.14
N GLY A 165 3.46 -6.99 -4.87
CA GLY A 165 2.50 -6.14 -4.18
C GLY A 165 3.18 -4.91 -3.63
N ARG A 166 2.43 -3.82 -3.49
CA ARG A 166 2.90 -2.55 -2.96
C ARG A 166 1.89 -2.00 -1.98
N GLY A 167 2.38 -1.37 -0.91
CA GLY A 167 1.55 -0.72 0.10
C GLY A 167 2.16 0.61 0.51
N LEU A 168 1.30 1.63 0.62
CA LEU A 168 1.68 2.99 0.96
C LEU A 168 0.88 3.43 2.19
N HIS A 169 1.55 3.74 3.29
CA HIS A 169 0.91 4.20 4.52
C HIS A 169 1.89 4.84 5.48
N THR A 170 1.40 5.72 6.38
CA THR A 170 2.22 6.28 7.48
C THR A 170 2.53 5.25 8.57
N ASN A 171 1.67 4.25 8.77
CA ASN A 171 1.97 3.08 9.60
C ASN A 171 2.63 2.01 8.73
N ILE A 172 3.91 1.71 9.01
CA ILE A 172 4.71 0.79 8.21
C ILE A 172 4.18 -0.66 8.26
N VAL A 173 3.59 -1.08 9.37
CA VAL A 173 2.97 -2.41 9.48
C VAL A 173 1.75 -2.49 8.57
N GLU A 174 0.91 -1.44 8.52
CA GLU A 174 -0.22 -1.38 7.61
C GLU A 174 0.21 -1.37 6.14
N ALA A 175 1.26 -0.60 5.79
CA ALA A 175 1.82 -0.62 4.45
C ALA A 175 2.30 -2.02 4.06
N SER A 176 2.94 -2.74 4.99
CA SER A 176 3.42 -4.11 4.79
C SER A 176 2.27 -5.10 4.58
N VAL A 177 1.24 -5.04 5.42
CA VAL A 177 0.05 -5.88 5.31
C VAL A 177 -0.66 -5.67 3.98
N ARG A 178 -0.84 -4.41 3.55
CA ARG A 178 -1.45 -4.07 2.26
C ARG A 178 -0.62 -4.59 1.08
N ALA A 179 0.72 -4.40 1.13
CA ALA A 179 1.62 -4.91 0.10
C ALA A 179 1.54 -6.43 -0.03
N TYR A 180 1.50 -7.13 1.11
CA TYR A 180 1.44 -8.58 1.13
C TYR A 180 0.11 -9.12 0.59
N ILE A 181 -1.02 -8.55 1.01
CA ILE A 181 -2.35 -8.92 0.50
C ILE A 181 -2.44 -8.69 -1.02
N SER A 182 -1.90 -7.58 -1.53
CA SER A 182 -1.85 -7.30 -2.97
C SER A 182 -1.08 -8.38 -3.73
N ALA A 183 0.12 -8.77 -3.26
CA ALA A 183 0.91 -9.86 -3.87
C ALA A 183 0.17 -11.19 -3.81
N MET A 184 -0.42 -11.53 -2.66
CA MET A 184 -1.17 -12.76 -2.44
C MET A 184 -2.43 -12.88 -3.31
N ASN A 185 -3.15 -11.79 -3.54
CA ASN A 185 -4.30 -11.79 -4.44
C ASN A 185 -3.88 -12.13 -5.88
N LYS A 186 -2.76 -11.58 -6.35
CA LYS A 186 -2.20 -11.89 -7.67
C LYS A 186 -1.77 -13.35 -7.79
N LEU A 187 -1.09 -13.86 -6.77
CA LEU A 187 -0.70 -15.27 -6.68
C LEU A 187 -1.92 -16.20 -6.70
N ARG A 188 -2.95 -15.88 -5.91
CA ARG A 188 -4.21 -16.64 -5.86
C ARG A 188 -4.91 -16.65 -7.22
N ALA A 189 -5.01 -15.50 -7.89
CA ALA A 189 -5.61 -15.40 -9.22
C ALA A 189 -4.87 -16.26 -10.25
N TYR A 190 -3.54 -16.27 -10.19
CA TYR A 190 -2.71 -17.14 -11.02
C TYR A 190 -2.98 -18.62 -10.73
N ALA A 191 -2.96 -19.03 -9.46
CA ALA A 191 -3.21 -20.41 -9.05
C ALA A 191 -4.61 -20.90 -9.49
N ALA A 192 -5.63 -20.04 -9.42
CA ALA A 192 -6.98 -20.36 -9.87
C ALA A 192 -7.05 -20.57 -11.39
N ARG A 193 -6.36 -19.74 -12.21
CA ARG A 193 -6.28 -19.90 -13.67
C ARG A 193 -5.53 -21.18 -14.05
N ARG A 194 -4.43 -21.47 -13.35
CA ARG A 194 -3.66 -22.70 -13.55
C ARG A 194 -4.51 -23.94 -13.28
N ALA A 195 -5.27 -23.95 -12.20
CA ALA A 195 -6.17 -25.06 -11.89
C ALA A 195 -7.25 -25.29 -12.95
N LYS A 196 -7.62 -24.25 -13.72
CA LYS A 196 -8.57 -24.34 -14.85
C LYS A 196 -7.89 -24.70 -16.19
N GLY A 197 -6.55 -24.81 -16.23
CA GLY A 197 -5.81 -25.10 -17.46
C GLY A 197 -5.72 -23.91 -18.45
N GLU A 198 -5.92 -22.68 -17.96
CA GLU A 198 -5.90 -21.45 -18.77
C GLU A 198 -4.51 -20.79 -18.86
N VAL A 199 -3.47 -21.39 -18.23
CA VAL A 199 -2.09 -20.85 -18.17
C VAL A 199 -1.07 -21.95 -18.34
#